data_d761ec3e834f648d016db9bf8ae75fd4
#
_entry.id   d761ec3e834f648d016db9bf8ae75fd4
#
_cell.length_a   1.000
_cell.length_b   1.000
_cell.length_c   1.000
_cell.angle_alpha   90.00
_cell.angle_beta   90.00
_cell.angle_gamma   90.00
#
_symmetry.space_group_name_H-M   'P 1'
#
loop_
_entity.id
_entity.type
_entity.pdbx_description
1 polymer ?
#
loop_
_entity_poly.entity_id
_entity_poly.type
_entity_poly.pdbx_seq_one_letter_code
_entity_poly.pdbx_strand_id
1 'polypeptide(L)'
;MINANGNFQLLKSNYLFQTIAQKVKKYQEDNPKAEIIKLGIGDVTRPLVPAVVEAFHKAIDDMSKAETFMGYPDNTGYEFLKKAIIENDYTPLGVNISLDEVFVSSGAKSETANFTDMFGKGNIIAITDPVYPVYMDSNVMSGNAGKVSPSGEFNKIRLMNCTEKNSFLPEIPKRRADIIYLCSPNNPTGTAFTKKQLKKWVDYANKHSALILFDAAYKAYIHDDNIPHSIYEIEGARTCAVEFCSFSKTAGFTGVRCAYTIVPNEIRCHVKEGGTVSLNKMWTRRHATKFNGVSYITQKAAEACYSENGKKQIQENIDYYMKNAEDIKNCFKELKYTVYGGKDSPYVWLKTPKEFNSWQFFDYLLENFQIVGTPGSGFGKCGEGYFRLTGFGSAENTKKAIERLKKGIEK
;
A
#
# COMPACT_ATOMS: atom_id res chain seq x y z
N MET A 1 32.23 22.79 -3.43
CA MET A 1 31.47 21.64 -3.99
C MET A 1 30.46 21.20 -2.94
N ILE A 2 29.18 20.94 -3.30
CA ILE A 2 28.15 20.45 -2.36
C ILE A 2 28.35 18.97 -2.11
N ASN A 3 28.03 18.51 -0.91
CA ASN A 3 28.03 17.10 -0.55
C ASN A 3 26.63 16.52 -0.75
N ALA A 4 26.53 15.48 -1.58
CA ALA A 4 25.27 14.76 -1.80
C ALA A 4 24.98 13.77 -0.64
N ASN A 5 23.70 13.39 -0.49
CA ASN A 5 23.32 12.29 0.39
C ASN A 5 23.75 10.94 -0.22
N GLY A 6 24.86 10.38 0.24
CA GLY A 6 25.44 9.13 -0.25
C GLY A 6 24.54 7.90 -0.11
N ASN A 7 23.50 7.96 0.74
CA ASN A 7 22.56 6.84 0.90
C ASN A 7 21.81 6.51 -0.40
N PHE A 8 21.64 7.46 -1.29
CA PHE A 8 20.99 7.24 -2.60
C PHE A 8 21.78 6.27 -3.49
N GLN A 9 23.09 6.16 -3.30
CA GLN A 9 23.94 5.21 -4.04
C GLN A 9 23.77 3.76 -3.55
N LEU A 10 23.14 3.56 -2.38
CA LEU A 10 22.85 2.25 -1.81
C LEU A 10 21.53 1.64 -2.33
N LEU A 11 20.74 2.44 -3.04
CA LEU A 11 19.52 1.95 -3.68
C LEU A 11 19.86 1.06 -4.87
N LYS A 12 18.99 0.06 -5.14
CA LYS A 12 19.12 -0.74 -6.36
C LYS A 12 19.03 0.18 -7.58
N SER A 13 19.91 -0.02 -8.56
CA SER A 13 20.02 0.83 -9.77
C SER A 13 18.74 0.88 -10.61
N ASN A 14 17.93 -0.18 -10.60
CA ASN A 14 16.69 -0.26 -11.35
C ASN A 14 15.50 -0.50 -10.42
N TYR A 15 14.59 0.46 -10.39
CA TYR A 15 13.30 0.30 -9.76
C TYR A 15 12.44 -0.70 -10.56
N LEU A 16 11.87 -1.72 -9.90
CA LEU A 16 11.11 -2.83 -10.49
C LEU A 16 10.19 -2.40 -11.66
N PHE A 17 9.34 -1.41 -11.40
CA PHE A 17 8.34 -0.97 -12.39
C PHE A 17 8.94 -0.27 -13.60
N GLN A 18 10.11 0.33 -13.46
CA GLN A 18 10.84 0.94 -14.57
C GLN A 18 11.42 -0.14 -15.49
N THR A 19 11.98 -1.22 -14.92
CA THR A 19 12.49 -2.36 -15.71
C THR A 19 11.36 -3.03 -16.49
N ILE A 20 10.19 -3.24 -15.87
CA ILE A 20 9.00 -3.76 -16.56
C ILE A 20 8.61 -2.86 -17.73
N ALA A 21 8.53 -1.54 -17.50
CA ALA A 21 8.15 -0.58 -18.54
C ALA A 21 9.13 -0.59 -19.73
N GLN A 22 10.44 -0.71 -19.47
CA GLN A 22 11.46 -0.80 -20.51
C GLN A 22 11.33 -2.10 -21.33
N LYS A 23 11.13 -3.25 -20.70
CA LYS A 23 10.92 -4.53 -21.39
C LYS A 23 9.65 -4.51 -22.26
N VAL A 24 8.55 -3.99 -21.70
CA VAL A 24 7.27 -3.87 -22.44
C VAL A 24 7.42 -2.93 -23.64
N LYS A 25 8.09 -1.79 -23.46
CA LYS A 25 8.35 -0.84 -24.56
C LYS A 25 9.15 -1.48 -25.67
N LYS A 26 10.25 -2.16 -25.33
CA LYS A 26 11.08 -2.87 -26.31
C LYS A 26 10.29 -3.92 -27.07
N TYR A 27 9.50 -4.75 -26.37
CA TYR A 27 8.66 -5.77 -27.00
C TYR A 27 7.64 -5.14 -27.97
N GLN A 28 7.03 -4.00 -27.59
CA GLN A 28 6.08 -3.29 -28.45
C GLN A 28 6.73 -2.68 -29.70
N GLU A 29 7.99 -2.21 -29.57
CA GLU A 29 8.78 -1.71 -30.72
C GLU A 29 9.10 -2.85 -31.70
N ASP A 30 9.49 -4.03 -31.17
CA ASP A 30 9.78 -5.23 -31.97
C ASP A 30 8.51 -5.87 -32.54
N ASN A 31 7.35 -5.67 -31.91
CA ASN A 31 6.05 -6.24 -32.27
C ASN A 31 4.94 -5.15 -32.32
N PRO A 32 4.93 -4.26 -33.33
CA PRO A 32 4.03 -3.08 -33.35
C PRO A 32 2.53 -3.42 -33.33
N LYS A 33 2.14 -4.64 -33.79
CA LYS A 33 0.75 -5.10 -33.82
C LYS A 33 0.32 -5.88 -32.58
N ALA A 34 1.21 -6.08 -31.61
CA ALA A 34 0.89 -6.83 -30.40
C ALA A 34 -0.07 -6.04 -29.50
N GLU A 35 -1.18 -6.68 -29.13
CA GLU A 35 -2.14 -6.14 -28.15
C GLU A 35 -1.73 -6.60 -26.74
N ILE A 36 -0.92 -5.79 -26.05
CA ILE A 36 -0.41 -6.13 -24.72
C ILE A 36 -1.47 -5.87 -23.64
N ILE A 37 -1.81 -6.91 -22.90
CA ILE A 37 -2.72 -6.86 -21.75
C ILE A 37 -1.93 -6.73 -20.47
N LYS A 38 -2.13 -5.62 -19.73
CA LYS A 38 -1.40 -5.30 -18.51
C LYS A 38 -2.20 -5.75 -17.28
N LEU A 39 -1.86 -6.89 -16.72
CA LEU A 39 -2.43 -7.43 -15.46
C LEU A 39 -1.49 -7.26 -14.25
N GLY A 40 -0.38 -6.53 -14.38
CA GLY A 40 0.59 -6.30 -13.31
C GLY A 40 0.50 -4.91 -12.67
N ILE A 41 -0.32 -4.02 -13.22
CA ILE A 41 -0.39 -2.62 -12.78
C ILE A 41 -1.09 -2.56 -11.43
N GLY A 42 -0.42 -2.00 -10.43
CA GLY A 42 -1.02 -1.71 -9.13
C GLY A 42 -1.79 -0.38 -9.13
N ASP A 43 -2.42 -0.03 -10.25
CA ASP A 43 -3.21 1.18 -10.41
C ASP A 43 -4.66 0.85 -10.79
N VAL A 44 -5.60 1.65 -10.29
CA VAL A 44 -7.01 1.52 -10.65
C VAL A 44 -7.24 2.08 -12.04
N THR A 45 -8.19 1.51 -12.79
CA THR A 45 -8.43 1.83 -14.20
C THR A 45 -9.83 2.40 -14.47
N ARG A 46 -10.77 2.24 -13.55
CA ARG A 46 -12.10 2.84 -13.67
C ARG A 46 -12.03 4.34 -13.34
N PRO A 47 -12.82 5.17 -14.01
CA PRO A 47 -12.89 6.60 -13.73
C PRO A 47 -13.40 6.88 -12.31
N LEU A 48 -13.18 8.09 -11.83
CA LEU A 48 -13.79 8.59 -10.60
C LEU A 48 -15.32 8.46 -10.68
N VAL A 49 -15.91 8.08 -9.56
CA VAL A 49 -17.37 7.91 -9.49
C VAL A 49 -18.11 9.25 -9.58
N PRO A 50 -19.35 9.28 -10.11
CA PRO A 50 -20.11 10.51 -10.34
C PRO A 50 -20.20 11.41 -9.10
N ALA A 51 -20.48 10.86 -7.91
CA ALA A 51 -20.57 11.64 -6.67
C ALA A 51 -19.28 12.41 -6.36
N VAL A 52 -18.12 11.81 -6.64
CA VAL A 52 -16.81 12.45 -6.45
C VAL A 52 -16.58 13.54 -7.49
N VAL A 53 -16.94 13.30 -8.76
CA VAL A 53 -16.81 14.29 -9.84
C VAL A 53 -17.67 15.51 -9.58
N GLU A 54 -18.93 15.31 -9.15
CA GLU A 54 -19.84 16.39 -8.77
C GLU A 54 -19.26 17.24 -7.62
N ALA A 55 -18.70 16.60 -6.59
CA ALA A 55 -18.07 17.30 -5.48
C ALA A 55 -16.85 18.12 -5.92
N PHE A 56 -16.07 17.65 -6.91
CA PHE A 56 -14.98 18.43 -7.52
C PHE A 56 -15.50 19.71 -8.16
N HIS A 57 -16.55 19.60 -9.01
CA HIS A 57 -17.14 20.76 -9.69
C HIS A 57 -17.66 21.79 -8.69
N LYS A 58 -18.40 21.34 -7.68
CA LYS A 58 -18.91 22.22 -6.63
C LYS A 58 -17.79 22.90 -5.86
N ALA A 59 -16.74 22.19 -5.49
CA ALA A 59 -15.60 22.76 -4.78
C ALA A 59 -14.83 23.77 -5.65
N ILE A 60 -14.76 23.59 -6.97
CA ILE A 60 -14.20 24.57 -7.90
C ILE A 60 -15.07 25.82 -7.96
N ASP A 61 -16.39 25.67 -8.00
CA ASP A 61 -17.34 26.80 -7.97
C ASP A 61 -17.21 27.60 -6.65
N ASP A 62 -17.04 26.92 -5.51
CA ASP A 62 -16.76 27.56 -4.21
C ASP A 62 -15.46 28.39 -4.27
N MET A 63 -14.41 27.87 -4.91
CA MET A 63 -13.13 28.56 -5.03
C MET A 63 -13.18 29.78 -5.99
N SER A 64 -14.21 29.87 -6.83
CA SER A 64 -14.38 30.97 -7.77
C SER A 64 -15.01 32.24 -7.19
N LYS A 65 -15.52 32.20 -5.94
CA LYS A 65 -16.27 33.28 -5.30
C LYS A 65 -15.48 33.77 -4.08
N ALA A 66 -15.43 35.10 -3.89
CA ALA A 66 -14.71 35.71 -2.79
C ALA A 66 -15.20 35.23 -1.40
N GLU A 67 -16.51 34.98 -1.28
CA GLU A 67 -17.17 34.59 -0.02
C GLU A 67 -16.85 33.15 0.40
N THR A 68 -16.51 32.27 -0.56
CA THR A 68 -16.28 30.85 -0.33
C THR A 68 -14.87 30.40 -0.69
N PHE A 69 -14.01 31.35 -1.13
CA PHE A 69 -12.63 31.08 -1.44
C PHE A 69 -11.87 30.54 -0.22
N MET A 70 -11.15 29.44 -0.42
CA MET A 70 -10.32 28.80 0.60
C MET A 70 -8.84 28.92 0.23
N GLY A 71 -8.06 29.60 1.08
CA GLY A 71 -6.62 29.76 0.96
C GLY A 71 -5.85 28.49 1.37
N TYR A 72 -4.70 28.66 2.03
CA TYR A 72 -3.95 27.52 2.57
C TYR A 72 -4.82 26.69 3.53
N PRO A 73 -4.91 25.38 3.35
CA PRO A 73 -5.66 24.52 4.27
C PRO A 73 -4.94 24.40 5.62
N ASP A 74 -5.64 23.87 6.63
CA ASP A 74 -4.99 23.35 7.82
C ASP A 74 -3.98 22.27 7.47
N ASN A 75 -2.79 22.32 8.06
CA ASN A 75 -1.69 21.40 7.76
C ASN A 75 -2.03 19.93 8.00
N THR A 76 -3.02 19.66 8.85
CA THR A 76 -3.46 18.30 9.21
C THR A 76 -4.74 17.87 8.47
N GLY A 77 -5.33 18.77 7.69
CA GLY A 77 -6.57 18.55 6.92
C GLY A 77 -7.78 19.25 7.50
N TYR A 78 -8.76 19.54 6.66
CA TYR A 78 -10.01 20.19 7.08
C TYR A 78 -10.85 19.30 8.00
N GLU A 79 -11.50 19.93 8.96
CA GLU A 79 -12.32 19.25 9.97
C GLU A 79 -13.47 18.44 9.35
N PHE A 80 -14.08 18.92 8.27
CA PHE A 80 -15.16 18.19 7.59
C PHE A 80 -14.72 16.80 7.10
N LEU A 81 -13.54 16.69 6.51
CA LEU A 81 -13.04 15.40 6.04
C LEU A 81 -12.60 14.51 7.20
N LYS A 82 -11.94 15.09 8.23
CA LYS A 82 -11.56 14.34 9.43
C LYS A 82 -12.78 13.73 10.14
N LYS A 83 -13.87 14.50 10.27
CA LYS A 83 -15.14 14.01 10.83
C LYS A 83 -15.71 12.88 9.98
N ALA A 84 -15.78 13.06 8.65
CA ALA A 84 -16.26 12.03 7.75
C ALA A 84 -15.43 10.73 7.85
N ILE A 85 -14.11 10.83 7.96
CA ILE A 85 -13.22 9.68 8.18
C ILE A 85 -13.56 8.98 9.51
N ILE A 86 -13.65 9.72 10.60
CA ILE A 86 -13.93 9.15 11.93
C ILE A 86 -15.29 8.45 11.94
N GLU A 87 -16.32 9.12 11.46
CA GLU A 87 -17.71 8.64 11.48
C GLU A 87 -17.93 7.40 10.62
N ASN A 88 -17.17 7.26 9.53
CA ASN A 88 -17.39 6.18 8.56
C ASN A 88 -16.37 5.05 8.66
N ASP A 89 -15.11 5.34 8.99
CA ASP A 89 -14.05 4.32 9.00
C ASP A 89 -13.73 3.77 10.39
N TYR A 90 -14.11 4.48 11.48
CA TYR A 90 -13.74 4.08 12.85
C TYR A 90 -14.94 3.90 13.80
N THR A 91 -15.88 4.83 13.79
CA THR A 91 -17.07 4.74 14.68
C THR A 91 -17.84 3.43 14.49
N PRO A 92 -18.10 2.93 13.25
CA PRO A 92 -18.81 1.66 13.06
C PRO A 92 -18.04 0.44 13.58
N LEU A 93 -16.71 0.55 13.74
CA LEU A 93 -15.86 -0.49 14.30
C LEU A 93 -15.76 -0.42 15.84
N GLY A 94 -16.45 0.53 16.47
CA GLY A 94 -16.33 0.77 17.90
C GLY A 94 -14.98 1.41 18.32
N VAL A 95 -14.26 1.99 17.36
CA VAL A 95 -12.94 2.61 17.56
C VAL A 95 -13.11 4.12 17.79
N ASN A 96 -12.58 4.63 18.88
CA ASN A 96 -12.61 6.05 19.18
C ASN A 96 -11.33 6.75 18.70
N ILE A 97 -11.46 7.66 17.74
CA ILE A 97 -10.37 8.49 17.19
C ILE A 97 -10.77 9.96 17.36
N SER A 98 -9.85 10.79 17.86
CA SER A 98 -10.05 12.22 17.98
C SER A 98 -9.57 12.98 16.73
N LEU A 99 -10.09 14.19 16.51
CA LEU A 99 -9.78 14.99 15.33
C LEU A 99 -8.27 15.31 15.18
N ASP A 100 -7.56 15.48 16.28
CA ASP A 100 -6.14 15.77 16.33
C ASP A 100 -5.24 14.53 16.08
N GLU A 101 -5.84 13.34 15.99
CA GLU A 101 -5.16 12.11 15.62
C GLU A 101 -5.22 11.81 14.11
N VAL A 102 -6.07 12.54 13.37
CA VAL A 102 -6.25 12.35 11.91
C VAL A 102 -5.42 13.37 11.14
N PHE A 103 -4.55 12.87 10.24
CA PHE A 103 -3.68 13.67 9.39
C PHE A 103 -3.96 13.37 7.91
N VAL A 104 -4.58 14.32 7.20
CA VAL A 104 -4.85 14.20 5.77
C VAL A 104 -3.59 14.51 4.97
N SER A 105 -3.31 13.72 3.94
CA SER A 105 -2.08 13.82 3.17
C SER A 105 -2.27 13.55 1.66
N SER A 106 -1.21 13.77 0.89
CA SER A 106 -1.20 13.61 -0.57
C SER A 106 -1.04 12.15 -1.06
N GLY A 107 -1.13 11.17 -0.17
CA GLY A 107 -1.06 9.75 -0.50
C GLY A 107 -0.26 8.93 0.50
N ALA A 108 -0.69 7.70 0.79
CA ALA A 108 -0.05 6.81 1.76
C ALA A 108 1.43 6.52 1.44
N LYS A 109 1.80 6.44 0.16
CA LYS A 109 3.19 6.24 -0.26
C LYS A 109 4.12 7.36 0.25
N SER A 110 3.73 8.61 0.08
CA SER A 110 4.50 9.75 0.57
C SER A 110 4.50 9.79 2.10
N GLU A 111 3.38 9.47 2.73
CA GLU A 111 3.29 9.49 4.19
C GLU A 111 4.17 8.41 4.85
N THR A 112 4.13 7.17 4.38
CA THR A 112 5.00 6.12 4.91
C THR A 112 6.48 6.45 4.75
N ALA A 113 6.85 7.09 3.63
CA ALA A 113 8.22 7.57 3.41
C ALA A 113 8.57 8.77 4.31
N ASN A 114 7.68 9.75 4.42
CA ASN A 114 7.84 10.93 5.26
C ASN A 114 7.92 10.58 6.75
N PHE A 115 7.25 9.51 7.16
CA PHE A 115 7.24 9.07 8.57
C PHE A 115 8.62 8.65 9.08
N THR A 116 9.56 8.34 8.16
CA THR A 116 10.96 8.07 8.50
C THR A 116 11.67 9.28 9.14
N ASP A 117 11.15 10.50 8.97
CA ASP A 117 11.67 11.71 9.65
C ASP A 117 11.50 11.64 11.19
N MET A 118 10.58 10.80 11.70
CA MET A 118 10.29 10.67 13.13
C MET A 118 11.34 9.85 13.88
N PHE A 119 12.22 9.14 13.18
CA PHE A 119 13.04 8.12 13.79
C PHE A 119 14.53 8.47 13.82
N GLY A 120 15.14 8.28 14.98
CA GLY A 120 16.59 8.30 15.13
C GLY A 120 17.24 7.05 14.49
N LYS A 121 18.51 7.19 14.09
CA LYS A 121 19.28 6.15 13.38
C LYS A 121 19.64 4.90 14.21
N GLY A 122 19.23 4.82 15.46
CA GLY A 122 19.52 3.69 16.36
C GLY A 122 18.55 2.51 16.25
N ASN A 123 17.38 2.71 15.61
CA ASN A 123 16.31 1.74 15.56
C ASN A 123 16.63 0.55 14.64
N ILE A 124 16.10 -0.61 15.00
CA ILE A 124 16.07 -1.82 14.18
C ILE A 124 14.69 -1.89 13.50
N ILE A 125 14.70 -2.00 12.20
CA ILE A 125 13.48 -1.92 11.37
C ILE A 125 13.17 -3.31 10.82
N ALA A 126 11.98 -3.83 11.13
CA ALA A 126 11.48 -5.09 10.58
C ALA A 126 10.56 -4.83 9.39
N ILE A 127 10.86 -5.48 8.27
CA ILE A 127 10.15 -5.34 7.00
C ILE A 127 9.87 -6.74 6.45
N THR A 128 8.66 -7.00 5.96
CA THR A 128 8.31 -8.27 5.31
C THR A 128 9.10 -8.49 4.02
N ASP A 129 9.32 -9.75 3.63
CA ASP A 129 9.88 -10.14 2.34
C ASP A 129 9.04 -11.30 1.78
N PRO A 130 8.31 -11.15 0.67
CA PRO A 130 8.28 -9.99 -0.24
C PRO A 130 7.49 -8.80 0.33
N VAL A 131 7.78 -7.60 -0.19
CA VAL A 131 7.20 -6.34 0.31
C VAL A 131 7.08 -5.29 -0.80
N TYR A 132 6.23 -4.29 -0.56
CA TYR A 132 6.22 -3.07 -1.34
C TYR A 132 7.56 -2.30 -1.15
N PRO A 133 8.34 -2.04 -2.22
CA PRO A 133 9.72 -1.56 -2.10
C PRO A 133 9.91 -0.26 -1.32
N VAL A 134 8.87 0.57 -1.24
CA VAL A 134 8.93 1.89 -0.61
C VAL A 134 9.38 1.85 0.85
N TYR A 135 8.99 0.83 1.62
CA TYR A 135 9.39 0.74 3.03
C TYR A 135 10.90 0.56 3.19
N MET A 136 11.51 -0.25 2.31
CA MET A 136 12.96 -0.42 2.27
C MET A 136 13.65 0.85 1.78
N ASP A 137 13.26 1.34 0.60
CA ASP A 137 13.94 2.42 -0.10
C ASP A 137 13.89 3.72 0.70
N SER A 138 12.76 4.07 1.33
CA SER A 138 12.64 5.27 2.16
C SER A 138 13.56 5.24 3.39
N ASN A 139 13.68 4.06 4.04
CA ASN A 139 14.61 3.89 5.16
C ASN A 139 16.08 3.93 4.73
N VAL A 140 16.41 3.45 3.53
CA VAL A 140 17.75 3.59 2.96
C VAL A 140 18.04 5.08 2.67
N MET A 141 17.16 5.78 1.96
CA MET A 141 17.31 7.21 1.63
C MET A 141 17.53 8.07 2.86
N SER A 142 16.77 7.83 3.94
CA SER A 142 16.87 8.59 5.19
C SER A 142 18.11 8.19 6.04
N GLY A 143 18.84 7.13 5.65
CA GLY A 143 19.99 6.60 6.39
C GLY A 143 19.61 5.78 7.64
N ASN A 144 18.34 5.39 7.79
CA ASN A 144 17.86 4.57 8.90
C ASN A 144 18.22 3.07 8.74
N ALA A 145 18.50 2.63 7.51
CA ALA A 145 18.88 1.25 7.21
C ALA A 145 20.26 0.84 7.78
N GLY A 146 21.09 1.83 8.13
CA GLY A 146 22.43 1.60 8.66
C GLY A 146 23.46 1.24 7.58
N LYS A 147 24.51 0.51 7.95
CA LYS A 147 25.57 0.10 7.04
C LYS A 147 25.15 -1.11 6.21
N VAL A 148 25.55 -1.12 4.95
CA VAL A 148 25.40 -2.27 4.05
C VAL A 148 26.57 -3.22 4.19
N SER A 149 26.32 -4.52 4.26
CA SER A 149 27.33 -5.58 4.24
C SER A 149 27.80 -5.87 2.82
N PRO A 150 28.91 -6.61 2.63
CA PRO A 150 29.33 -7.10 1.30
C PRO A 150 28.26 -7.97 0.60
N SER A 151 27.38 -8.63 1.36
CA SER A 151 26.22 -9.38 0.83
C SER A 151 25.03 -8.51 0.41
N GLY A 152 25.13 -7.19 0.55
CA GLY A 152 24.06 -6.24 0.22
C GLY A 152 22.95 -6.14 1.29
N GLU A 153 23.17 -6.68 2.48
CA GLU A 153 22.22 -6.62 3.58
C GLU A 153 22.51 -5.44 4.52
N PHE A 154 21.46 -4.74 4.94
CA PHE A 154 21.58 -3.61 5.86
C PHE A 154 21.54 -4.07 7.31
N ASN A 155 22.48 -3.62 8.14
CA ASN A 155 22.62 -4.08 9.51
C ASN A 155 21.50 -3.62 10.46
N LYS A 156 20.70 -2.61 10.07
CA LYS A 156 19.53 -2.13 10.82
C LYS A 156 18.19 -2.64 10.28
N ILE A 157 18.20 -3.39 9.17
CA ILE A 157 17.01 -4.01 8.61
C ILE A 157 16.92 -5.48 9.04
N ARG A 158 15.73 -5.89 9.41
CA ARG A 158 15.35 -7.30 9.66
C ARG A 158 14.28 -7.70 8.67
N LEU A 159 14.66 -8.53 7.69
CA LEU A 159 13.69 -9.10 6.76
C LEU A 159 12.93 -10.23 7.46
N MET A 160 11.60 -10.13 7.41
CA MET A 160 10.67 -11.14 7.92
C MET A 160 10.16 -11.95 6.73
N ASN A 161 10.69 -13.14 6.57
CA ASN A 161 10.40 -13.99 5.40
C ASN A 161 8.94 -14.44 5.40
N CYS A 162 8.22 -14.08 4.35
CA CYS A 162 6.85 -14.48 4.07
C CYS A 162 6.86 -15.48 2.90
N THR A 163 6.65 -16.74 3.21
CA THR A 163 6.75 -17.85 2.28
C THR A 163 5.50 -18.71 2.30
N GLU A 164 5.41 -19.67 1.40
CA GLU A 164 4.34 -20.66 1.39
C GLU A 164 4.16 -21.38 2.75
N LYS A 165 5.28 -21.66 3.45
CA LYS A 165 5.28 -22.37 4.74
C LYS A 165 4.55 -21.63 5.86
N ASN A 166 4.54 -20.29 5.81
CA ASN A 166 3.83 -19.45 6.78
C ASN A 166 2.65 -18.70 6.15
N SER A 167 2.13 -19.20 5.02
CA SER A 167 1.01 -18.61 4.29
C SER A 167 1.25 -17.14 3.91
N PHE A 168 2.49 -16.77 3.62
CA PHE A 168 2.94 -15.40 3.30
C PHE A 168 2.64 -14.36 4.39
N LEU A 169 2.50 -14.79 5.63
CA LEU A 169 2.40 -13.90 6.80
C LEU A 169 3.70 -13.98 7.61
N PRO A 170 4.23 -12.85 8.07
CA PRO A 170 5.47 -12.84 8.83
C PRO A 170 5.28 -13.43 10.23
N GLU A 171 6.34 -14.08 10.72
CA GLU A 171 6.43 -14.51 12.11
C GLU A 171 6.95 -13.38 13.01
N ILE A 172 6.53 -13.39 14.28
CA ILE A 172 7.07 -12.48 15.30
C ILE A 172 8.60 -12.63 15.37
N PRO A 173 9.36 -11.51 15.25
CA PRO A 173 10.80 -11.58 15.23
C PRO A 173 11.38 -12.08 16.55
N LYS A 174 12.31 -13.05 16.49
CA LYS A 174 13.03 -13.56 17.67
C LYS A 174 14.07 -12.58 18.21
N ARG A 175 14.47 -11.60 17.43
CA ARG A 175 15.42 -10.54 17.77
C ARG A 175 14.70 -9.21 17.86
N ARG A 176 15.31 -8.24 18.55
CA ARG A 176 14.80 -6.87 18.67
C ARG A 176 14.36 -6.30 17.31
N ALA A 177 13.16 -5.74 17.28
CA ALA A 177 12.64 -4.88 16.24
C ALA A 177 11.96 -3.67 16.93
N ASP A 178 12.34 -2.47 16.56
CA ASP A 178 11.83 -1.22 17.14
C ASP A 178 10.74 -0.61 16.29
N ILE A 179 10.85 -0.75 14.96
CA ILE A 179 9.88 -0.27 13.97
C ILE A 179 9.50 -1.47 13.10
N ILE A 180 8.21 -1.71 12.94
CA ILE A 180 7.68 -2.90 12.27
C ILE A 180 6.70 -2.46 11.20
N TYR A 181 7.05 -2.69 9.92
CA TYR A 181 6.13 -2.45 8.81
C TYR A 181 5.26 -3.68 8.58
N LEU A 182 3.94 -3.49 8.65
CA LEU A 182 2.94 -4.49 8.29
C LEU A 182 1.97 -3.89 7.27
N CYS A 183 1.66 -4.63 6.22
CA CYS A 183 0.66 -4.25 5.22
C CYS A 183 -0.47 -5.29 5.22
N SER A 184 -1.72 -4.86 5.41
CA SER A 184 -2.87 -5.77 5.43
C SER A 184 -4.14 -5.08 4.89
N PRO A 185 -4.69 -5.61 3.82
CA PRO A 185 -4.19 -6.69 2.93
C PRO A 185 -2.86 -6.35 2.28
N ASN A 186 -2.00 -7.36 2.07
CA ASN A 186 -0.61 -7.15 1.66
C ASN A 186 -0.45 -6.99 0.14
N ASN A 187 0.38 -6.05 -0.26
CA ASN A 187 0.98 -5.98 -1.57
C ASN A 187 2.44 -6.50 -1.48
N PRO A 188 2.84 -7.63 -2.14
CA PRO A 188 2.22 -8.19 -3.35
C PRO A 188 1.32 -9.43 -3.16
N THR A 189 1.32 -10.06 -2.00
CA THR A 189 0.81 -11.44 -1.81
C THR A 189 -0.71 -11.55 -1.74
N GLY A 190 -1.40 -10.43 -1.48
CA GLY A 190 -2.85 -10.41 -1.27
C GLY A 190 -3.32 -11.07 0.02
N THR A 191 -2.40 -11.42 0.92
CA THR A 191 -2.73 -11.99 2.23
C THR A 191 -3.13 -10.90 3.23
N ALA A 192 -3.97 -11.26 4.20
CA ALA A 192 -4.41 -10.36 5.25
C ALA A 192 -4.32 -11.03 6.62
N PHE A 193 -4.07 -10.25 7.66
CA PHE A 193 -4.02 -10.74 9.03
C PHE A 193 -5.42 -10.87 9.63
N THR A 194 -5.68 -11.97 10.32
CA THR A 194 -6.83 -12.09 11.21
C THR A 194 -6.63 -11.26 12.49
N LYS A 195 -7.74 -10.94 13.19
CA LYS A 195 -7.68 -10.25 14.50
C LYS A 195 -6.74 -10.97 15.49
N LYS A 196 -6.80 -12.31 15.54
CA LYS A 196 -5.93 -13.13 16.40
C LYS A 196 -4.43 -13.02 16.03
N GLN A 197 -4.12 -12.90 14.75
CA GLN A 197 -2.73 -12.75 14.30
C GLN A 197 -2.22 -11.35 14.61
N LEU A 198 -2.99 -10.29 14.34
CA LEU A 198 -2.61 -8.91 14.66
C LEU A 198 -2.46 -8.70 16.17
N LYS A 199 -3.28 -9.34 17.01
CA LYS A 199 -3.14 -9.27 18.47
C LYS A 199 -1.73 -9.67 18.93
N LYS A 200 -1.14 -10.70 18.33
CA LYS A 200 0.24 -11.12 18.66
C LYS A 200 1.27 -10.03 18.34
N TRP A 201 1.06 -9.28 17.25
CA TRP A 201 1.94 -8.17 16.86
C TRP A 201 1.79 -6.96 17.80
N VAL A 202 0.56 -6.63 18.18
CA VAL A 202 0.27 -5.57 19.15
C VAL A 202 0.86 -5.93 20.53
N ASP A 203 0.71 -7.17 20.99
CA ASP A 203 1.29 -7.64 22.23
C ASP A 203 2.83 -7.60 22.22
N TYR A 204 3.44 -8.03 21.10
CA TYR A 204 4.87 -7.93 20.91
C TYR A 204 5.34 -6.47 20.97
N ALA A 205 4.67 -5.57 20.23
CA ALA A 205 5.04 -4.16 20.15
C ALA A 205 4.95 -3.48 21.53
N ASN A 206 3.87 -3.70 22.27
CA ASN A 206 3.71 -3.16 23.61
C ASN A 206 4.77 -3.72 24.59
N LYS A 207 5.00 -5.03 24.54
CA LYS A 207 6.00 -5.69 25.41
C LYS A 207 7.42 -5.17 25.18
N HIS A 208 7.76 -4.82 23.93
CA HIS A 208 9.12 -4.45 23.54
C HIS A 208 9.29 -2.96 23.26
N SER A 209 8.26 -2.14 23.53
CA SER A 209 8.23 -0.69 23.22
C SER A 209 8.57 -0.43 21.74
N ALA A 210 8.05 -1.28 20.85
CA ALA A 210 8.18 -1.15 19.40
C ALA A 210 6.97 -0.41 18.81
N LEU A 211 7.15 0.14 17.62
CA LEU A 211 6.11 0.82 16.86
C LEU A 211 5.74 0.02 15.62
N ILE A 212 4.45 -0.23 15.43
CA ILE A 212 3.90 -0.80 14.20
C ILE A 212 3.52 0.33 13.26
N LEU A 213 4.02 0.30 12.03
CA LEU A 213 3.60 1.11 10.91
C LEU A 213 2.68 0.24 10.04
N PHE A 214 1.39 0.42 10.19
CA PHE A 214 0.36 -0.43 9.60
C PHE A 214 -0.20 0.21 8.33
N ASP A 215 0.11 -0.37 7.16
CA ASP A 215 -0.40 0.08 5.87
C ASP A 215 -1.72 -0.64 5.54
N ALA A 216 -2.82 0.10 5.61
CA ALA A 216 -4.19 -0.33 5.36
C ALA A 216 -4.74 0.17 4.01
N ALA A 217 -3.87 0.43 3.02
CA ALA A 217 -4.27 1.00 1.72
C ALA A 217 -5.29 0.16 0.94
N TYR A 218 -5.46 -1.11 1.29
CA TYR A 218 -6.38 -2.05 0.63
C TYR A 218 -7.55 -2.47 1.54
N LYS A 219 -7.76 -1.82 2.69
CA LYS A 219 -8.80 -2.20 3.65
C LYS A 219 -10.21 -2.27 3.07
N ALA A 220 -10.50 -1.46 2.04
CA ALA A 220 -11.80 -1.45 1.37
C ALA A 220 -12.14 -2.73 0.59
N TYR A 221 -11.14 -3.59 0.34
CA TYR A 221 -11.30 -4.87 -0.36
C TYR A 221 -11.50 -6.07 0.57
N ILE A 222 -11.54 -5.85 1.88
CA ILE A 222 -11.76 -6.90 2.88
C ILE A 222 -13.22 -7.31 2.86
N HIS A 223 -13.47 -8.61 2.73
CA HIS A 223 -14.81 -9.22 2.75
C HIS A 223 -14.97 -10.25 3.86
N ASP A 224 -13.88 -10.67 4.52
CA ASP A 224 -13.90 -11.65 5.60
C ASP A 224 -14.00 -10.94 6.96
N ASP A 225 -15.09 -11.20 7.70
CA ASP A 225 -15.36 -10.59 9.02
C ASP A 225 -14.29 -10.87 10.08
N ASN A 226 -13.44 -11.89 9.87
CA ASN A 226 -12.32 -12.21 10.77
C ASN A 226 -11.09 -11.32 10.52
N ILE A 227 -11.07 -10.57 9.41
CA ILE A 227 -10.00 -9.65 9.04
C ILE A 227 -10.40 -8.25 9.47
N PRO A 228 -9.62 -7.59 10.34
CA PRO A 228 -9.96 -6.23 10.77
C PRO A 228 -9.73 -5.22 9.66
N HIS A 229 -10.61 -4.24 9.57
CA HIS A 229 -10.49 -3.07 8.68
C HIS A 229 -9.54 -2.01 9.24
N SER A 230 -9.27 -2.06 10.54
CA SER A 230 -8.32 -1.18 11.21
C SER A 230 -7.53 -1.96 12.26
N ILE A 231 -6.25 -1.60 12.43
CA ILE A 231 -5.44 -2.18 13.51
C ILE A 231 -6.00 -1.80 14.89
N TYR A 232 -6.76 -0.71 14.99
CA TYR A 232 -7.34 -0.23 16.25
C TYR A 232 -8.55 -1.04 16.73
N GLU A 233 -9.05 -2.00 15.95
CA GLU A 233 -9.95 -3.05 16.43
C GLU A 233 -9.22 -4.03 17.38
N ILE A 234 -7.89 -3.95 17.47
CA ILE A 234 -7.08 -4.79 18.34
C ILE A 234 -6.75 -4.03 19.62
N GLU A 235 -7.19 -4.56 20.74
CA GLU A 235 -6.91 -3.98 22.05
C GLU A 235 -5.41 -3.76 22.28
N GLY A 236 -5.03 -2.55 22.70
CA GLY A 236 -3.65 -2.13 22.93
C GLY A 236 -2.96 -1.55 21.68
N ALA A 237 -3.60 -1.52 20.51
CA ALA A 237 -2.96 -0.97 19.31
C ALA A 237 -2.73 0.55 19.37
N ARG A 238 -3.58 1.30 20.05
CA ARG A 238 -3.46 2.77 20.19
C ARG A 238 -2.15 3.22 20.86
N THR A 239 -1.52 2.37 21.65
CA THR A 239 -0.25 2.69 22.33
C THR A 239 1.00 2.35 21.51
N CYS A 240 0.85 1.61 20.40
CA CYS A 240 2.00 1.08 19.65
C CYS A 240 1.83 1.02 18.12
N ALA A 241 0.76 1.58 17.55
CA ALA A 241 0.54 1.50 16.11
C ALA A 241 0.13 2.84 15.48
N VAL A 242 0.69 3.13 14.31
CA VAL A 242 0.28 4.20 13.39
C VAL A 242 -0.34 3.52 12.17
N GLU A 243 -1.51 4.00 11.72
CA GLU A 243 -2.23 3.44 10.58
C GLU A 243 -2.21 4.40 9.39
N PHE A 244 -1.84 3.88 8.21
CA PHE A 244 -1.84 4.62 6.94
C PHE A 244 -2.98 4.11 6.05
N CYS A 245 -3.88 5.02 5.66
CA CYS A 245 -5.03 4.74 4.80
C CYS A 245 -4.98 5.55 3.51
N SER A 246 -5.62 5.09 2.45
CA SER A 246 -5.52 5.73 1.14
C SER A 246 -6.84 5.72 0.38
N PHE A 247 -7.23 6.87 -0.17
CA PHE A 247 -8.31 6.94 -1.16
C PHE A 247 -7.88 6.43 -2.54
N SER A 248 -6.57 6.23 -2.77
CA SER A 248 -6.05 5.82 -4.09
C SER A 248 -6.67 4.54 -4.60
N LYS A 249 -6.76 3.51 -3.75
CA LYS A 249 -7.31 2.20 -4.17
C LYS A 249 -8.79 2.07 -3.88
N THR A 250 -9.26 2.73 -2.83
CA THR A 250 -10.68 2.74 -2.45
C THR A 250 -11.54 3.48 -3.48
N ALA A 251 -11.15 4.71 -3.85
CA ALA A 251 -12.00 5.63 -4.62
C ALA A 251 -11.37 6.15 -5.92
N GLY A 252 -10.29 5.54 -6.41
CA GLY A 252 -9.68 5.94 -7.67
C GLY A 252 -8.78 7.18 -7.59
N PHE A 253 -8.34 7.60 -6.41
CA PHE A 253 -7.56 8.82 -6.18
C PHE A 253 -6.07 8.68 -6.52
N THR A 254 -5.68 7.75 -7.37
CA THR A 254 -4.27 7.56 -7.75
C THR A 254 -3.66 8.78 -8.45
N GLY A 255 -4.44 9.50 -9.25
CA GLY A 255 -4.07 10.77 -9.89
C GLY A 255 -4.43 12.02 -9.08
N VAL A 256 -5.45 11.94 -8.22
CA VAL A 256 -5.96 13.05 -7.40
C VAL A 256 -5.09 13.32 -6.17
N ARG A 257 -4.57 12.25 -5.54
CA ARG A 257 -3.66 12.29 -4.40
C ARG A 257 -4.32 12.68 -3.07
N CYS A 258 -5.01 11.73 -2.43
CA CYS A 258 -5.51 11.87 -1.07
C CYS A 258 -5.32 10.59 -0.25
N ALA A 259 -4.92 10.75 1.00
CA ALA A 259 -4.76 9.70 1.99
C ALA A 259 -4.94 10.30 3.40
N TYR A 260 -4.94 9.47 4.40
CA TYR A 260 -4.86 9.93 5.78
C TYR A 260 -4.06 8.95 6.65
N THR A 261 -3.51 9.48 7.73
CA THR A 261 -2.76 8.73 8.72
C THR A 261 -3.38 8.95 10.09
N ILE A 262 -3.55 7.89 10.87
CA ILE A 262 -3.94 7.99 12.27
C ILE A 262 -2.69 7.84 13.13
N VAL A 263 -2.44 8.86 13.96
CA VAL A 263 -1.33 8.88 14.92
C VAL A 263 -1.91 9.10 16.31
N PRO A 264 -2.14 8.04 17.09
CA PRO A 264 -2.74 8.16 18.43
C PRO A 264 -1.93 9.02 19.39
N ASN A 265 -2.66 9.75 20.25
CA ASN A 265 -2.09 10.63 21.27
C ASN A 265 -1.29 9.86 22.34
N GLU A 266 -1.59 8.57 22.53
CA GLU A 266 -0.97 7.69 23.54
C GLU A 266 0.45 7.28 23.19
N ILE A 267 0.86 7.36 21.90
CA ILE A 267 2.19 6.88 21.48
C ILE A 267 3.29 7.81 22.00
N ARG A 268 4.20 7.23 22.77
CA ARG A 268 5.36 7.91 23.32
C ARG A 268 6.65 7.33 22.74
N CYS A 269 7.57 8.19 22.34
CA CYS A 269 8.89 7.80 21.85
C CYS A 269 9.98 8.23 22.84
N HIS A 270 10.98 7.39 23.04
CA HIS A 270 12.17 7.74 23.83
C HIS A 270 13.07 8.69 23.03
N VAL A 271 13.67 9.65 23.70
CA VAL A 271 14.72 10.49 23.15
C VAL A 271 16.06 10.15 23.80
N LYS A 272 17.14 10.26 23.01
CA LYS A 272 18.48 9.84 23.44
C LYS A 272 18.98 10.60 24.66
N GLU A 273 18.57 11.85 24.75
CA GLU A 273 18.93 12.78 25.84
C GLU A 273 18.16 12.51 27.14
N GLY A 274 17.25 11.56 27.11
CA GLY A 274 16.39 11.14 28.23
C GLY A 274 14.96 11.64 28.12
N GLY A 275 14.03 10.90 28.74
CA GLY A 275 12.62 11.19 28.72
C GLY A 275 11.87 10.64 27.49
N THR A 276 10.62 11.08 27.32
CA THR A 276 9.75 10.68 26.22
C THR A 276 9.06 11.88 25.58
N VAL A 277 8.78 11.78 24.28
CA VAL A 277 8.02 12.76 23.52
C VAL A 277 6.78 12.12 22.89
N SER A 278 5.74 12.90 22.63
CA SER A 278 4.56 12.41 21.92
C SER A 278 4.86 12.31 20.44
N LEU A 279 4.62 11.13 19.85
CA LEU A 279 4.78 10.92 18.42
C LEU A 279 3.78 11.77 17.61
N ASN A 280 2.54 11.91 18.10
CA ASN A 280 1.53 12.77 17.49
C ASN A 280 1.99 14.23 17.41
N LYS A 281 2.53 14.80 18.51
CA LYS A 281 3.05 16.17 18.52
C LYS A 281 4.24 16.37 17.59
N MET A 282 5.12 15.38 17.48
CA MET A 282 6.24 15.40 16.53
C MET A 282 5.71 15.41 15.08
N TRP A 283 4.72 14.56 14.79
CA TRP A 283 4.12 14.48 13.48
C TRP A 283 3.34 15.74 13.09
N THR A 284 2.60 16.32 14.03
CA THR A 284 1.95 17.65 13.88
C THR A 284 2.99 18.72 13.51
N ARG A 285 4.12 18.76 14.24
CA ARG A 285 5.19 19.72 13.95
C ARG A 285 5.81 19.51 12.58
N ARG A 286 5.98 18.24 12.17
CA ARG A 286 6.48 17.91 10.84
C ARG A 286 5.53 18.39 9.75
N HIS A 287 4.23 18.16 9.88
CA HIS A 287 3.21 18.67 8.96
C HIS A 287 3.26 20.18 8.84
N ALA A 288 3.25 20.90 9.95
CA ALA A 288 3.35 22.35 9.97
C ALA A 288 4.65 22.91 9.36
N THR A 289 5.71 22.11 9.27
CA THR A 289 7.01 22.57 8.76
C THR A 289 7.24 22.21 7.28
N LYS A 290 6.75 21.05 6.83
CA LYS A 290 7.10 20.47 5.53
C LYS A 290 5.90 20.25 4.60
N PHE A 291 4.68 20.59 5.05
CA PHE A 291 3.47 20.30 4.30
C PHE A 291 2.38 21.34 4.58
N ASN A 292 1.80 21.91 3.53
CA ASN A 292 0.73 22.92 3.63
C ASN A 292 -0.69 22.30 3.47
N GLY A 293 -0.82 20.99 3.66
CA GLY A 293 -2.10 20.30 3.53
C GLY A 293 -2.49 19.94 2.09
N VAL A 294 -3.50 19.11 1.98
CA VAL A 294 -4.14 18.74 0.70
C VAL A 294 -5.13 19.84 0.32
N SER A 295 -5.26 20.14 -0.98
CA SER A 295 -6.15 21.19 -1.46
C SER A 295 -7.59 21.00 -0.99
N TYR A 296 -8.33 22.11 -0.81
CA TYR A 296 -9.75 22.12 -0.49
C TYR A 296 -10.56 21.26 -1.45
N ILE A 297 -10.34 21.44 -2.75
CA ILE A 297 -11.04 20.72 -3.82
C ILE A 297 -10.88 19.21 -3.68
N THR A 298 -9.66 18.75 -3.42
CA THR A 298 -9.37 17.33 -3.22
C THR A 298 -10.03 16.77 -1.95
N GLN A 299 -10.03 17.56 -0.86
CA GLN A 299 -10.64 17.11 0.39
C GLN A 299 -12.16 17.06 0.32
N LYS A 300 -12.82 18.00 -0.42
CA LYS A 300 -14.26 17.94 -0.69
C LYS A 300 -14.63 16.70 -1.53
N ALA A 301 -13.84 16.39 -2.52
CA ALA A 301 -14.01 15.17 -3.31
C ALA A 301 -13.82 13.90 -2.46
N ALA A 302 -12.85 13.90 -1.53
CA ALA A 302 -12.64 12.79 -0.60
C ALA A 302 -13.79 12.64 0.41
N GLU A 303 -14.36 13.75 0.92
CA GLU A 303 -15.57 13.75 1.76
C GLU A 303 -16.76 13.08 1.03
N ALA A 304 -16.94 13.38 -0.26
CA ALA A 304 -18.02 12.81 -1.06
C ALA A 304 -17.96 11.29 -1.21
N CYS A 305 -16.78 10.67 -1.01
CA CYS A 305 -16.66 9.21 -0.96
C CYS A 305 -17.50 8.57 0.17
N TYR A 306 -17.76 9.32 1.22
CA TYR A 306 -18.54 8.88 2.39
C TYR A 306 -20.04 9.19 2.30
N SER A 307 -20.49 9.92 1.27
CA SER A 307 -21.92 10.07 0.99
C SER A 307 -22.56 8.73 0.63
N GLU A 308 -23.88 8.62 0.77
CA GLU A 308 -24.62 7.39 0.41
C GLU A 308 -24.34 6.97 -1.03
N ASN A 309 -24.47 7.91 -1.99
CA ASN A 309 -24.15 7.66 -3.40
C ASN A 309 -22.67 7.33 -3.62
N GLY A 310 -21.76 8.05 -2.95
CA GLY A 310 -20.33 7.80 -3.05
C GLY A 310 -19.96 6.38 -2.63
N LYS A 311 -20.42 5.94 -1.46
CA LYS A 311 -20.21 4.58 -0.96
C LYS A 311 -20.72 3.52 -1.93
N LYS A 312 -21.96 3.67 -2.41
CA LYS A 312 -22.56 2.72 -3.35
C LYS A 312 -21.75 2.60 -4.64
N GLN A 313 -21.43 3.73 -5.27
CA GLN A 313 -20.69 3.76 -6.53
C GLN A 313 -19.24 3.24 -6.38
N ILE A 314 -18.60 3.53 -5.24
CA ILE A 314 -17.27 3.01 -4.91
C ILE A 314 -17.33 1.49 -4.71
N GLN A 315 -18.34 0.97 -4.02
CA GLN A 315 -18.53 -0.48 -3.83
C GLN A 315 -18.68 -1.20 -5.17
N GLU A 316 -19.45 -0.64 -6.13
CA GLU A 316 -19.57 -1.18 -7.48
C GLU A 316 -18.21 -1.29 -8.21
N ASN A 317 -17.29 -0.32 -7.98
CA ASN A 317 -15.93 -0.38 -8.52
C ASN A 317 -15.07 -1.44 -7.82
N ILE A 318 -15.20 -1.57 -6.50
CA ILE A 318 -14.50 -2.59 -5.72
C ILE A 318 -14.94 -3.98 -6.17
N ASP A 319 -16.24 -4.23 -6.27
CA ASP A 319 -16.81 -5.51 -6.70
C ASP A 319 -16.34 -5.88 -8.12
N TYR A 320 -16.29 -4.90 -9.02
CA TYR A 320 -15.77 -5.08 -10.36
C TYR A 320 -14.32 -5.56 -10.38
N TYR A 321 -13.44 -4.95 -9.58
CA TYR A 321 -12.04 -5.36 -9.49
C TYR A 321 -11.87 -6.72 -8.80
N MET A 322 -12.67 -6.98 -7.76
CA MET A 322 -12.64 -8.27 -7.07
C MET A 322 -13.13 -9.40 -7.97
N LYS A 323 -14.13 -9.14 -8.82
CA LYS A 323 -14.58 -10.11 -9.83
C LYS A 323 -13.47 -10.45 -10.83
N ASN A 324 -12.75 -9.44 -11.32
CA ASN A 324 -11.58 -9.67 -12.19
C ASN A 324 -10.50 -10.52 -11.49
N ALA A 325 -10.21 -10.22 -10.23
CA ALA A 325 -9.22 -10.99 -9.45
C ALA A 325 -9.67 -12.44 -9.25
N GLU A 326 -10.95 -12.68 -8.98
CA GLU A 326 -11.54 -14.01 -8.88
C GLU A 326 -11.42 -14.78 -10.19
N ASP A 327 -11.75 -14.15 -11.32
CA ASP A 327 -11.69 -14.76 -12.64
C ASP A 327 -10.25 -15.15 -13.02
N ILE A 328 -9.27 -14.27 -12.75
CA ILE A 328 -7.84 -14.57 -12.93
C ILE A 328 -7.43 -15.75 -12.06
N LYS A 329 -7.77 -15.73 -10.77
CA LYS A 329 -7.48 -16.79 -9.81
C LYS A 329 -8.05 -18.14 -10.25
N ASN A 330 -9.31 -18.18 -10.68
CA ASN A 330 -9.98 -19.39 -11.13
C ASN A 330 -9.34 -19.92 -12.41
N CYS A 331 -9.01 -19.07 -13.39
CA CYS A 331 -8.30 -19.47 -14.59
C CYS A 331 -6.99 -20.20 -14.26
N PHE A 332 -6.14 -19.62 -13.43
CA PHE A 332 -4.86 -20.25 -13.09
C PHE A 332 -5.01 -21.54 -12.27
N LYS A 333 -6.07 -21.65 -11.44
CA LYS A 333 -6.39 -22.89 -10.75
C LYS A 333 -6.82 -24.00 -11.73
N GLU A 334 -7.67 -23.69 -12.72
CA GLU A 334 -8.05 -24.61 -13.79
C GLU A 334 -6.82 -25.11 -14.57
N LEU A 335 -5.87 -24.21 -14.82
CA LEU A 335 -4.58 -24.53 -15.45
C LEU A 335 -3.57 -25.21 -14.49
N LYS A 336 -4.02 -25.64 -13.28
CA LYS A 336 -3.22 -26.38 -12.29
C LYS A 336 -2.08 -25.59 -11.64
N TYR A 337 -2.10 -24.28 -11.69
CA TYR A 337 -1.15 -23.45 -10.94
C TYR A 337 -1.54 -23.34 -9.46
N THR A 338 -0.54 -23.15 -8.60
CA THR A 338 -0.75 -22.79 -7.20
C THR A 338 -0.94 -21.29 -7.07
N VAL A 339 -2.07 -20.88 -6.50
CA VAL A 339 -2.49 -19.47 -6.45
C VAL A 339 -2.89 -19.07 -5.04
N TYR A 340 -2.41 -17.90 -4.62
CA TYR A 340 -2.72 -17.25 -3.34
C TYR A 340 -3.35 -15.87 -3.57
N GLY A 341 -3.90 -15.26 -2.52
CA GLY A 341 -4.54 -13.93 -2.62
C GLY A 341 -5.87 -13.94 -3.39
N GLY A 342 -6.28 -12.78 -3.91
CA GLY A 342 -7.51 -12.62 -4.69
C GLY A 342 -8.79 -12.95 -3.91
N LYS A 343 -8.82 -12.69 -2.57
CA LYS A 343 -9.99 -12.85 -1.72
C LYS A 343 -10.34 -11.53 -1.01
N ASP A 344 -9.41 -10.99 -0.27
CA ASP A 344 -9.56 -9.71 0.47
C ASP A 344 -8.64 -8.63 -0.11
N SER A 345 -8.23 -8.79 -1.34
CA SER A 345 -7.33 -7.92 -2.08
C SER A 345 -7.43 -8.21 -3.58
N PRO A 346 -7.30 -7.22 -4.45
CA PRO A 346 -7.30 -7.42 -5.91
C PRO A 346 -6.00 -8.08 -6.41
N TYR A 347 -5.04 -8.41 -5.54
CA TYR A 347 -3.79 -9.06 -5.90
C TYR A 347 -3.91 -10.57 -5.89
N VAL A 348 -3.49 -11.18 -7.00
CA VAL A 348 -3.36 -12.63 -7.19
C VAL A 348 -1.87 -12.96 -7.21
N TRP A 349 -1.43 -13.79 -6.29
CA TRP A 349 -0.05 -14.22 -6.13
C TRP A 349 0.12 -15.65 -6.64
N LEU A 350 0.82 -15.78 -7.75
CA LEU A 350 0.95 -17.03 -8.51
C LEU A 350 2.33 -17.64 -8.28
N LYS A 351 2.41 -18.93 -7.99
CA LYS A 351 3.66 -19.69 -8.02
C LYS A 351 4.03 -19.99 -9.47
N THR A 352 5.24 -19.62 -9.90
CA THR A 352 5.70 -19.91 -11.25
C THR A 352 5.93 -21.41 -11.43
N PRO A 353 5.80 -21.96 -12.65
CA PRO A 353 6.27 -23.31 -12.95
C PRO A 353 7.75 -23.49 -12.58
N LYS A 354 8.16 -24.70 -12.21
CA LYS A 354 9.52 -24.98 -11.70
C LYS A 354 10.65 -24.64 -12.66
N GLU A 355 10.37 -24.67 -13.95
CA GLU A 355 11.30 -24.36 -15.04
C GLU A 355 11.58 -22.86 -15.21
N PHE A 356 10.77 -22.00 -14.58
CA PHE A 356 10.89 -20.56 -14.72
C PHE A 356 11.22 -19.87 -13.38
N ASN A 357 12.20 -18.99 -13.37
CA ASN A 357 12.29 -17.96 -12.37
C ASN A 357 11.27 -16.83 -12.64
N SER A 358 11.11 -15.88 -11.70
CA SER A 358 10.09 -14.82 -11.80
C SER A 358 10.21 -13.99 -13.09
N TRP A 359 11.43 -13.68 -13.55
CA TRP A 359 11.65 -12.89 -14.76
C TRP A 359 11.49 -13.72 -16.04
N GLN A 360 11.92 -14.98 -16.04
CA GLN A 360 11.69 -15.89 -17.17
C GLN A 360 10.19 -16.12 -17.38
N PHE A 361 9.42 -16.21 -16.31
CA PHE A 361 7.96 -16.32 -16.40
C PHE A 361 7.31 -15.03 -16.93
N PHE A 362 7.88 -13.87 -16.59
CA PHE A 362 7.46 -12.59 -17.18
C PHE A 362 7.67 -12.59 -18.69
N ASP A 363 8.87 -12.96 -19.16
CA ASP A 363 9.19 -13.02 -20.58
C ASP A 363 8.31 -14.06 -21.30
N TYR A 364 8.10 -15.23 -20.71
CA TYR A 364 7.21 -16.27 -21.24
C TYR A 364 5.76 -15.77 -21.44
N LEU A 365 5.18 -15.08 -20.46
CA LEU A 365 3.83 -14.54 -20.56
C LEU A 365 3.73 -13.39 -21.59
N LEU A 366 4.74 -12.54 -21.67
CA LEU A 366 4.78 -11.44 -22.62
C LEU A 366 4.90 -11.96 -24.07
N GLU A 367 5.81 -12.87 -24.33
CA GLU A 367 6.13 -13.37 -25.67
C GLU A 367 5.03 -14.28 -26.24
N ASN A 368 4.47 -15.17 -25.42
CA ASN A 368 3.53 -16.18 -25.89
C ASN A 368 2.06 -15.72 -25.79
N PHE A 369 1.73 -14.83 -24.85
CA PHE A 369 0.33 -14.43 -24.58
C PHE A 369 0.09 -12.94 -24.67
N GLN A 370 1.13 -12.10 -24.78
CA GLN A 370 1.08 -10.65 -24.70
C GLN A 370 0.45 -10.18 -23.36
N ILE A 371 0.75 -10.90 -22.29
CA ILE A 371 0.29 -10.60 -20.93
C ILE A 371 1.45 -10.12 -20.08
N VAL A 372 1.24 -9.00 -19.37
CA VAL A 372 2.22 -8.40 -18.46
C VAL A 372 1.72 -8.47 -17.04
N GLY A 373 2.48 -9.14 -16.17
CA GLY A 373 2.31 -9.11 -14.72
C GLY A 373 3.53 -8.51 -14.05
N THR A 374 3.75 -8.82 -12.78
CA THR A 374 4.90 -8.30 -12.02
C THR A 374 5.72 -9.46 -11.44
N PRO A 375 7.00 -9.60 -11.80
CA PRO A 375 7.88 -10.61 -11.23
C PRO A 375 8.00 -10.50 -9.72
N GLY A 376 7.81 -11.61 -9.01
CA GLY A 376 7.80 -11.62 -7.56
C GLY A 376 9.15 -11.27 -6.94
N SER A 377 10.27 -11.64 -7.59
CA SER A 377 11.63 -11.28 -7.16
C SER A 377 11.87 -9.77 -7.07
N GLY A 378 11.07 -8.95 -7.76
CA GLY A 378 11.11 -7.50 -7.65
C GLY A 378 10.60 -6.95 -6.31
N PHE A 379 9.88 -7.77 -5.54
CA PHE A 379 9.38 -7.42 -4.22
C PHE A 379 10.26 -7.94 -3.07
N GLY A 380 11.30 -8.73 -3.38
CA GLY A 380 12.21 -9.28 -2.40
C GLY A 380 12.67 -10.70 -2.74
N LYS A 381 13.61 -11.24 -1.95
CA LYS A 381 14.19 -12.58 -2.19
C LYS A 381 13.13 -13.69 -2.08
N CYS A 382 12.22 -13.60 -1.12
CA CYS A 382 11.14 -14.58 -0.93
C CYS A 382 10.05 -14.50 -1.99
N GLY A 383 10.09 -13.48 -2.86
CA GLY A 383 9.22 -13.38 -4.03
C GLY A 383 9.74 -14.12 -5.26
N GLU A 384 10.99 -14.66 -5.23
CA GLU A 384 11.51 -15.46 -6.32
C GLU A 384 10.73 -16.77 -6.48
N GLY A 385 10.42 -17.13 -7.73
CA GLY A 385 9.52 -18.24 -8.05
C GLY A 385 8.04 -17.92 -7.90
N TYR A 386 7.71 -16.63 -7.78
CA TYR A 386 6.32 -16.13 -7.73
C TYR A 386 6.10 -14.98 -8.71
N PHE A 387 4.82 -14.69 -8.95
CA PHE A 387 4.39 -13.68 -9.91
C PHE A 387 3.10 -13.01 -9.44
N ARG A 388 3.03 -11.68 -9.49
CA ARG A 388 1.83 -10.93 -9.10
C ARG A 388 1.00 -10.55 -10.32
N LEU A 389 -0.30 -10.88 -10.28
CA LEU A 389 -1.33 -10.36 -11.15
C LEU A 389 -2.31 -9.51 -10.35
N THR A 390 -3.11 -8.69 -11.02
CA THR A 390 -4.08 -7.82 -10.36
C THR A 390 -5.41 -7.77 -11.09
N GLY A 391 -6.50 -7.62 -10.32
CA GLY A 391 -7.85 -7.40 -10.84
C GLY A 391 -8.13 -5.96 -11.30
N PHE A 392 -7.16 -5.05 -11.24
CA PHE A 392 -7.36 -3.62 -11.57
C PHE A 392 -7.53 -3.33 -13.07
N GLY A 393 -7.38 -4.30 -13.95
CA GLY A 393 -7.62 -4.18 -15.37
C GLY A 393 -9.10 -4.02 -15.74
N SER A 394 -9.40 -3.82 -17.05
CA SER A 394 -10.76 -3.92 -17.52
C SER A 394 -11.23 -5.39 -17.55
N ALA A 395 -12.54 -5.62 -17.35
CA ALA A 395 -13.13 -6.97 -17.46
C ALA A 395 -12.93 -7.57 -18.85
N GLU A 396 -12.99 -6.73 -19.89
CA GLU A 396 -12.73 -7.14 -21.27
C GLU A 396 -11.29 -7.67 -21.44
N ASN A 397 -10.30 -6.90 -20.98
CA ASN A 397 -8.90 -7.31 -21.04
C ASN A 397 -8.63 -8.53 -20.18
N THR A 398 -9.25 -8.63 -19.01
CA THR A 398 -9.15 -9.80 -18.15
C THR A 398 -9.69 -11.05 -18.85
N LYS A 399 -10.86 -10.95 -19.49
CA LYS A 399 -11.44 -12.05 -20.26
C LYS A 399 -10.56 -12.45 -21.44
N LYS A 400 -10.06 -11.47 -22.23
CA LYS A 400 -9.13 -11.73 -23.34
C LYS A 400 -7.85 -12.45 -22.87
N ALA A 401 -7.29 -12.01 -21.72
CA ALA A 401 -6.10 -12.66 -21.17
C ALA A 401 -6.38 -14.11 -20.77
N ILE A 402 -7.51 -14.38 -20.12
CA ILE A 402 -7.95 -15.73 -19.74
C ILE A 402 -8.10 -16.62 -20.98
N GLU A 403 -8.75 -16.11 -22.04
CA GLU A 403 -8.92 -16.84 -23.31
C GLU A 403 -7.56 -17.19 -23.96
N ARG A 404 -6.59 -16.26 -23.95
CA ARG A 404 -5.25 -16.49 -24.49
C ARG A 404 -4.52 -17.57 -23.68
N LEU A 405 -4.56 -17.51 -22.34
CA LEU A 405 -3.93 -18.48 -21.46
C LEU A 405 -4.50 -19.90 -21.67
N LYS A 406 -5.84 -20.04 -21.72
CA LYS A 406 -6.49 -21.35 -21.94
C LYS A 406 -6.13 -21.94 -23.30
N LYS A 407 -6.13 -21.17 -24.38
CA LYS A 407 -5.79 -21.64 -25.73
C LYS A 407 -4.31 -22.05 -25.91
N GLY A 408 -3.39 -21.45 -25.14
CA GLY A 408 -1.96 -21.66 -25.35
C GLY A 408 -1.32 -22.67 -24.41
N ILE A 409 -1.95 -22.99 -23.27
CA ILE A 409 -1.44 -23.98 -22.30
C ILE A 409 -2.01 -25.39 -22.60
N GLU A 410 -3.09 -25.49 -23.40
CA GLU A 410 -3.65 -26.77 -23.88
C GLU A 410 -2.86 -27.39 -25.06
N LYS A 411 -1.81 -26.74 -25.55
CA LYS A 411 -0.89 -27.23 -26.57
C LYS A 411 0.45 -27.69 -25.95
#